data_effd3d629fef36b49c4d21cc3cb367ad
#
_entry.id   effd3d629fef36b49c4d21cc3cb367ad
#
_cell.length_a   1.000
_cell.length_b   1.000
_cell.length_c   1.000
_cell.angle_alpha   90.00
_cell.angle_beta   90.00
_cell.angle_gamma   90.00
#
_symmetry.space_group_name_H-M   'P 1'
#
loop_
_entity.id
_entity.type
_entity.pdbx_description
1 polymer ?
#
loop_
_entity_poly.entity_id
_entity_poly.type
_entity_poly.pdbx_seq_one_letter_code
_entity_poly.pdbx_strand_id
1 'polypeptide(L)'
;YQSVSGAGKASMDELIDQTKLALDNKKINSKNFTKQIAFNAIPHIDDFSNDGYTKEEMKMINETKKILDKSVEVTATCVRVPVLVSHAESVNIEFEKDFTLEKVKNLLENAEGCKVVNDQKDGGYITQLEAAGKDETFISRIRKDNTNEKAINLWIVSDNLLRGAALNAVEIAEAYIKSKQ
;
A
#
# COMPACT_ATOMS: atom_id res chain seq x y z
N TYR A 1 -0.71 -0.96 4.92
CA TYR A 1 0.40 -0.46 5.75
C TYR A 1 0.93 0.83 5.17
N GLN A 2 0.48 1.97 5.69
CA GLN A 2 0.79 3.28 5.13
C GLN A 2 1.95 3.94 5.88
N SER A 3 2.97 4.35 5.15
CA SER A 3 4.10 5.14 5.67
C SER A 3 3.66 6.54 6.10
N VAL A 4 4.44 7.16 6.97
CA VAL A 4 4.13 8.49 7.52
C VAL A 4 4.16 9.61 6.49
N SER A 5 4.83 9.43 5.34
CA SER A 5 4.83 10.41 4.24
C SER A 5 3.43 10.70 3.69
N GLY A 6 2.49 9.75 3.79
CA GLY A 6 1.10 9.98 3.42
C GLY A 6 0.40 11.07 4.24
N ALA A 7 0.91 11.38 5.44
CA ALA A 7 0.46 12.49 6.27
C ALA A 7 1.37 13.74 6.17
N GLY A 8 2.27 13.77 5.18
CA GLY A 8 3.12 14.91 4.86
C GLY A 8 4.45 14.99 5.62
N LYS A 9 5.25 16.00 5.25
CA LYS A 9 6.62 16.17 5.77
C LYS A 9 6.67 16.30 7.30
N ALA A 10 5.75 17.05 7.91
CA ALA A 10 5.72 17.23 9.37
C ALA A 10 5.57 15.90 10.11
N SER A 11 4.84 14.94 9.55
CA SER A 11 4.68 13.60 10.11
C SER A 11 5.93 12.74 9.94
N MET A 12 6.68 12.92 8.86
CA MET A 12 7.99 12.29 8.68
C MET A 12 9.00 12.81 9.70
N ASP A 13 9.06 14.13 9.90
CA ASP A 13 9.92 14.78 10.88
C ASP A 13 9.55 14.30 12.31
N GLU A 14 8.26 14.20 12.61
CA GLU A 14 7.77 13.68 13.90
C GLU A 14 8.21 12.24 14.17
N LEU A 15 8.14 11.34 13.17
CA LEU A 15 8.63 9.97 13.33
C LEU A 15 10.12 9.95 13.69
N ILE A 16 10.94 10.76 13.00
CA ILE A 16 12.37 10.84 13.24
C ILE A 16 12.63 11.36 14.67
N ASP A 17 11.94 12.41 15.09
CA ASP A 17 12.12 13.02 16.41
C ASP A 17 11.63 12.10 17.53
N GLN A 18 10.46 11.46 17.37
CA GLN A 18 9.96 10.46 18.32
C GLN A 18 10.93 9.28 18.45
N THR A 19 11.55 8.85 17.35
CA THR A 19 12.53 7.76 17.37
C THR A 19 13.75 8.12 18.21
N LYS A 20 14.30 9.33 18.03
CA LYS A 20 15.42 9.84 18.85
C LYS A 20 15.05 9.92 20.35
N LEU A 21 13.87 10.51 20.63
CA LEU A 21 13.38 10.63 22.02
C LEU A 21 13.17 9.26 22.67
N ALA A 22 12.64 8.29 21.93
CA ALA A 22 12.42 6.93 22.43
C ALA A 22 13.74 6.23 22.77
N LEU A 23 14.76 6.35 21.90
CA LEU A 23 16.09 5.78 22.14
C LEU A 23 16.79 6.42 23.34
N ASP A 24 16.54 7.71 23.58
CA ASP A 24 17.06 8.46 24.73
C ASP A 24 16.22 8.25 26.01
N ASN A 25 15.19 7.41 25.99
CA ASN A 25 14.22 7.23 27.10
C ASN A 25 13.57 8.55 27.56
N LYS A 26 13.37 9.50 26.64
CA LYS A 26 12.71 10.78 26.90
C LYS A 26 11.20 10.70 26.65
N LYS A 27 10.46 11.61 27.30
CA LYS A 27 9.01 11.70 27.11
C LYS A 27 8.68 12.09 25.67
N ILE A 28 7.77 11.34 25.04
CA ILE A 28 7.27 11.60 23.68
C ILE A 28 5.88 12.23 23.78
N ASN A 29 5.66 13.28 22.99
CA ASN A 29 4.35 13.89 22.80
C ASN A 29 4.01 13.80 21.30
N SER A 30 2.92 13.11 20.95
CA SER A 30 2.40 13.04 19.59
C SER A 30 1.72 14.35 19.21
N LYS A 31 1.93 14.82 17.98
CA LYS A 31 1.36 16.05 17.42
C LYS A 31 0.50 15.79 16.20
N ASN A 32 1.03 15.06 15.21
CA ASN A 32 0.36 14.75 13.96
C ASN A 32 -0.31 13.36 13.97
N PHE A 33 -0.01 12.54 14.97
CA PHE A 33 -0.60 11.22 15.14
C PHE A 33 -1.37 11.13 16.44
N THR A 34 -2.40 10.29 16.45
CA THR A 34 -3.25 10.06 17.63
C THR A 34 -2.53 9.36 18.78
N LYS A 35 -1.44 8.67 18.46
CA LYS A 35 -0.57 7.96 19.39
C LYS A 35 0.88 8.08 18.92
N GLN A 36 1.84 7.71 19.78
CA GLN A 36 3.24 7.57 19.38
C GLN A 36 3.35 6.66 18.16
N ILE A 37 4.03 7.13 17.12
CA ILE A 37 4.27 6.35 15.90
C ILE A 37 5.62 5.63 15.93
N ALA A 38 6.64 6.19 16.57
CA ALA A 38 7.94 5.51 16.69
C ALA A 38 7.81 4.15 17.38
N PHE A 39 8.29 3.10 16.73
CA PHE A 39 8.20 1.70 17.16
C PHE A 39 6.77 1.19 17.39
N ASN A 40 5.78 1.73 16.65
CA ASN A 40 4.38 1.40 16.84
C ASN A 40 3.64 1.29 15.51
N ALA A 41 2.53 0.53 15.50
CA ALA A 41 1.56 0.49 14.41
C ALA A 41 0.23 1.06 14.92
N ILE A 42 -0.34 2.02 14.18
CA ILE A 42 -1.58 2.70 14.56
C ILE A 42 -2.69 2.31 13.57
N PRO A 43 -3.67 1.46 13.95
CA PRO A 43 -4.77 1.05 13.06
C PRO A 43 -5.84 2.15 12.98
N HIS A 44 -5.44 3.33 12.58
CA HIS A 44 -6.28 4.51 12.48
C HIS A 44 -5.65 5.55 11.56
N ILE A 45 -6.28 5.80 10.42
CA ILE A 45 -5.88 6.83 9.46
C ILE A 45 -7.12 7.60 9.06
N ASP A 46 -7.09 8.95 9.24
CA ASP A 46 -8.21 9.86 9.03
C ASP A 46 -9.36 9.66 10.05
N ASP A 47 -10.46 10.37 9.91
CA ASP A 47 -11.58 10.36 10.86
C ASP A 47 -12.41 9.07 10.76
N PHE A 48 -12.97 8.65 11.88
CA PHE A 48 -13.96 7.57 11.90
C PHE A 48 -15.30 8.01 11.30
N SER A 49 -15.92 7.12 10.54
CA SER A 49 -17.32 7.17 10.17
C SER A 49 -18.20 6.44 11.19
N ASN A 50 -19.52 6.57 11.06
CA ASN A 50 -20.47 6.03 12.06
C ASN A 50 -20.53 4.50 12.11
N ASP A 51 -20.02 3.82 11.10
CA ASP A 51 -20.02 2.36 10.96
C ASP A 51 -18.71 1.68 11.46
N GLY A 52 -17.79 2.49 12.02
CA GLY A 52 -16.51 2.03 12.55
C GLY A 52 -15.37 1.98 11.54
N TYR A 53 -15.64 2.24 10.26
CA TYR A 53 -14.58 2.45 9.27
C TYR A 53 -13.99 3.86 9.40
N THR A 54 -12.76 4.03 8.94
CA THR A 54 -12.17 5.37 8.74
C THR A 54 -12.45 5.89 7.33
N LYS A 55 -12.31 7.19 7.11
CA LYS A 55 -12.43 7.79 5.77
C LYS A 55 -11.41 7.20 4.80
N GLU A 56 -10.18 6.88 5.26
CA GLU A 56 -9.17 6.26 4.42
C GLU A 56 -9.58 4.85 3.99
N GLU A 57 -10.16 4.05 4.86
CA GLU A 57 -10.70 2.72 4.51
C GLU A 57 -11.85 2.81 3.53
N MET A 58 -12.78 3.76 3.73
CA MET A 58 -13.87 4.02 2.79
C MET A 58 -13.37 4.52 1.44
N LYS A 59 -12.28 5.27 1.41
CA LYS A 59 -11.61 5.69 0.18
C LYS A 59 -11.09 4.48 -0.60
N MET A 60 -10.40 3.54 0.06
CA MET A 60 -9.96 2.28 -0.57
C MET A 60 -11.13 1.53 -1.22
N ILE A 61 -12.25 1.40 -0.51
CA ILE A 61 -13.46 0.72 -1.00
C ILE A 61 -14.06 1.46 -2.20
N ASN A 62 -14.29 2.76 -2.06
CA ASN A 62 -15.02 3.56 -3.05
C ASN A 62 -14.19 3.81 -4.32
N GLU A 63 -12.88 4.06 -4.19
CA GLU A 63 -12.01 4.30 -5.33
C GLU A 63 -11.77 3.02 -6.12
N THR A 64 -11.62 1.86 -5.48
CA THR A 64 -11.53 0.58 -6.17
C THR A 64 -12.77 0.33 -7.02
N LYS A 65 -13.97 0.52 -6.46
CA LYS A 65 -15.24 0.37 -7.19
C LYS A 65 -15.39 1.39 -8.32
N LYS A 66 -14.87 2.60 -8.14
CA LYS A 66 -14.93 3.67 -9.15
C LYS A 66 -13.96 3.44 -10.30
N ILE A 67 -12.75 2.99 -10.02
CA ILE A 67 -11.65 2.88 -11.00
C ILE A 67 -11.69 1.55 -11.73
N LEU A 68 -11.94 0.45 -11.04
CA LEU A 68 -11.96 -0.90 -11.62
C LEU A 68 -13.37 -1.29 -12.06
N ASP A 69 -14.20 -1.73 -11.12
CA ASP A 69 -15.57 -2.15 -11.39
C ASP A 69 -16.42 -2.04 -10.12
N LYS A 70 -17.69 -1.65 -10.27
CA LYS A 70 -18.64 -1.51 -9.15
C LYS A 70 -18.99 -2.84 -8.48
N SER A 71 -18.81 -3.96 -9.18
CA SER A 71 -19.05 -5.31 -8.65
C SER A 71 -17.94 -5.81 -7.74
N VAL A 72 -16.76 -5.17 -7.74
CA VAL A 72 -15.65 -5.57 -6.87
C VAL A 72 -15.98 -5.25 -5.41
N GLU A 73 -16.13 -6.28 -4.59
CA GLU A 73 -16.32 -6.13 -3.16
C GLU A 73 -14.96 -6.00 -2.46
N VAL A 74 -14.83 -4.98 -1.62
CA VAL A 74 -13.57 -4.63 -0.94
C VAL A 74 -13.83 -4.37 0.54
N THR A 75 -12.95 -4.86 1.38
CA THR A 75 -12.80 -4.41 2.76
C THR A 75 -11.36 -4.09 3.03
N ALA A 76 -11.10 -3.14 3.90
CA ALA A 76 -9.73 -2.71 4.23
C ALA A 76 -9.62 -2.31 5.70
N THR A 77 -8.44 -2.52 6.27
CA THR A 77 -8.02 -1.88 7.52
C THR A 77 -6.74 -1.12 7.24
N CYS A 78 -6.80 0.20 7.42
CA CYS A 78 -5.65 1.07 7.16
C CYS A 78 -4.82 1.28 8.43
N VAL A 79 -3.54 0.95 8.36
CA VAL A 79 -2.61 1.00 9.48
C VAL A 79 -1.45 1.94 9.15
N ARG A 80 -1.22 2.96 9.99
CA ARG A 80 -0.02 3.78 9.91
C ARG A 80 1.15 3.04 10.55
N VAL A 81 2.24 2.89 9.80
CA VAL A 81 3.45 2.20 10.24
C VAL A 81 4.65 3.16 10.33
N PRO A 82 5.67 2.85 11.16
CA PRO A 82 6.82 3.73 11.38
C PRO A 82 7.85 3.60 10.25
N VAL A 83 7.40 3.84 9.04
CA VAL A 83 8.18 3.84 7.79
C VAL A 83 8.07 5.20 7.15
N LEU A 84 9.15 5.76 6.64
CA LEU A 84 9.17 7.12 6.12
C LEU A 84 8.39 7.24 4.81
N VAL A 85 8.67 6.41 3.82
CA VAL A 85 8.11 6.47 2.46
C VAL A 85 7.68 5.08 2.01
N SER A 86 6.83 5.00 1.03
CA SER A 86 6.19 3.83 0.43
C SER A 86 5.07 3.23 1.26
N HIS A 87 4.00 2.85 0.59
CA HIS A 87 2.91 2.08 1.18
C HIS A 87 3.04 0.61 0.80
N ALA A 88 2.59 -0.26 1.68
CA ALA A 88 2.53 -1.70 1.42
C ALA A 88 1.13 -2.21 1.70
N GLU A 89 0.75 -3.28 1.01
CA GLU A 89 -0.55 -3.91 1.14
C GLU A 89 -0.39 -5.43 1.21
N SER A 90 -1.03 -6.05 2.19
CA SER A 90 -1.26 -7.48 2.22
C SER A 90 -2.65 -7.73 1.66
N VAL A 91 -2.73 -8.25 0.45
CA VAL A 91 -3.99 -8.39 -0.29
C VAL A 91 -4.36 -9.84 -0.42
N ASN A 92 -5.62 -10.16 -0.11
CA ASN A 92 -6.27 -11.41 -0.47
C ASN A 92 -7.27 -11.10 -1.59
N ILE A 93 -7.21 -11.85 -2.70
CA ILE A 93 -8.10 -11.68 -3.85
C ILE A 93 -8.85 -12.98 -4.10
N GLU A 94 -10.16 -12.93 -4.03
CA GLU A 94 -11.05 -14.01 -4.43
C GLU A 94 -11.57 -13.75 -5.84
N PHE A 95 -11.44 -14.74 -6.72
CA PHE A 95 -11.88 -14.70 -8.11
C PHE A 95 -13.21 -15.41 -8.31
N GLU A 96 -14.06 -14.86 -9.14
CA GLU A 96 -15.30 -15.56 -9.57
C GLU A 96 -15.00 -16.81 -10.41
N LYS A 97 -13.98 -16.72 -11.26
CA LYS A 97 -13.60 -17.76 -12.22
C LYS A 97 -12.38 -18.54 -11.76
N ASP A 98 -12.29 -19.77 -12.19
CA ASP A 98 -11.10 -20.59 -11.96
C ASP A 98 -9.86 -19.98 -12.63
N PHE A 99 -8.71 -20.11 -11.98
CA PHE A 99 -7.44 -19.59 -12.45
C PHE A 99 -6.29 -20.56 -12.17
N THR A 100 -5.18 -20.33 -12.82
CA THR A 100 -3.90 -20.95 -12.46
C THR A 100 -2.95 -19.89 -11.92
N LEU A 101 -2.16 -20.25 -10.90
CA LEU A 101 -1.21 -19.31 -10.31
C LEU A 101 -0.16 -18.83 -11.32
N GLU A 102 0.22 -19.70 -12.25
CA GLU A 102 1.13 -19.40 -13.37
C GLU A 102 0.55 -18.30 -14.27
N LYS A 103 -0.74 -18.41 -14.66
CA LYS A 103 -1.40 -17.38 -15.46
C LYS A 103 -1.45 -16.05 -14.73
N VAL A 104 -1.73 -16.03 -13.41
CA VAL A 104 -1.73 -14.81 -12.62
C VAL A 104 -0.34 -14.19 -12.58
N LYS A 105 0.71 -14.96 -12.30
CA LYS A 105 2.10 -14.48 -12.30
C LYS A 105 2.48 -13.87 -13.65
N ASN A 106 2.20 -14.57 -14.73
CA ASN A 106 2.50 -14.09 -16.09
C ASN A 106 1.77 -12.77 -16.41
N LEU A 107 0.51 -12.62 -16.01
CA LEU A 107 -0.21 -11.36 -16.18
C LEU A 107 0.42 -10.21 -15.40
N LEU A 108 0.85 -10.46 -14.16
CA LEU A 108 1.48 -9.45 -13.31
C LEU A 108 2.88 -9.08 -13.81
N GLU A 109 3.66 -10.04 -14.33
CA GLU A 109 5.00 -9.82 -14.88
C GLU A 109 4.96 -8.97 -16.17
N ASN A 110 3.86 -9.03 -16.93
CA ASN A 110 3.66 -8.28 -18.16
C ASN A 110 2.79 -7.01 -17.97
N ALA A 111 2.33 -6.73 -16.75
CA ALA A 111 1.54 -5.54 -16.48
C ALA A 111 2.44 -4.29 -16.43
N GLU A 112 2.05 -3.27 -17.20
CA GLU A 112 2.77 -1.99 -17.25
C GLU A 112 2.85 -1.35 -15.86
N GLY A 113 4.02 -0.85 -15.47
CA GLY A 113 4.29 -0.23 -14.18
C GLY A 113 4.40 -1.22 -13.02
N CYS A 114 4.23 -2.53 -13.25
CA CYS A 114 4.40 -3.57 -12.24
C CYS A 114 5.77 -4.25 -12.37
N LYS A 115 6.30 -4.71 -11.23
CA LYS A 115 7.51 -5.53 -11.17
C LYS A 115 7.34 -6.66 -10.16
N VAL A 116 7.37 -7.88 -10.65
CA VAL A 116 7.27 -9.07 -9.79
C VAL A 116 8.63 -9.40 -9.21
N VAL A 117 8.71 -9.49 -7.87
CA VAL A 117 9.86 -9.99 -7.12
C VAL A 117 9.33 -11.05 -6.14
N ASN A 118 9.38 -12.30 -6.55
CA ASN A 118 8.68 -13.38 -5.85
C ASN A 118 9.54 -14.64 -5.70
N ASP A 119 10.78 -14.48 -5.24
CA ASP A 119 11.64 -15.61 -4.94
C ASP A 119 11.22 -16.26 -3.61
N GLN A 120 11.13 -17.59 -3.58
CA GLN A 120 10.84 -18.34 -2.35
C GLN A 120 12.11 -18.60 -1.54
N LYS A 121 12.78 -17.53 -1.14
CA LYS A 121 14.01 -17.54 -0.32
C LYS A 121 14.02 -16.35 0.63
N ASP A 122 14.92 -16.34 1.57
CA ASP A 122 15.13 -15.24 2.50
C ASP A 122 15.42 -13.94 1.73
N GLY A 123 14.64 -12.89 2.02
CA GLY A 123 14.75 -11.61 1.32
C GLY A 123 14.26 -11.59 -0.13
N GLY A 124 13.59 -12.63 -0.63
CA GLY A 124 13.07 -12.73 -2.01
C GLY A 124 11.76 -11.95 -2.24
N TYR A 125 11.63 -10.79 -1.63
CA TYR A 125 10.47 -9.88 -1.71
C TYR A 125 10.94 -8.43 -1.58
N ILE A 126 10.09 -7.47 -1.89
CA ILE A 126 10.39 -6.03 -1.74
C ILE A 126 9.70 -5.48 -0.50
N THR A 127 10.43 -4.67 0.26
CA THR A 127 9.94 -3.90 1.40
C THR A 127 9.66 -2.44 1.02
N GLN A 128 8.98 -1.72 1.90
CA GLN A 128 8.71 -0.28 1.72
C GLN A 128 10.01 0.53 1.59
N LEU A 129 11.05 0.17 2.34
CA LEU A 129 12.36 0.85 2.28
C LEU A 129 13.02 0.71 0.90
N GLU A 130 12.91 -0.47 0.29
CA GLU A 130 13.51 -0.76 -1.01
C GLU A 130 12.72 -0.17 -2.18
N ALA A 131 11.40 0.02 -2.00
CA ALA A 131 10.53 0.62 -3.02
C ALA A 131 10.59 2.15 -3.04
N ALA A 132 11.07 2.80 -1.97
CA ALA A 132 11.18 4.24 -1.90
C ALA A 132 12.08 4.80 -3.01
N GLY A 133 11.59 5.81 -3.74
CA GLY A 133 12.27 6.43 -4.87
C GLY A 133 12.21 5.62 -6.17
N LYS A 134 11.38 4.58 -6.26
CA LYS A 134 11.19 3.77 -7.46
C LYS A 134 9.82 4.01 -8.11
N ASP A 135 9.78 3.85 -9.41
CA ASP A 135 8.59 4.12 -10.23
C ASP A 135 7.64 2.94 -10.32
N GLU A 136 8.11 1.72 -10.01
CA GLU A 136 7.31 0.52 -10.16
C GLU A 136 6.42 0.23 -8.94
N THR A 137 5.30 -0.42 -9.18
CA THR A 137 4.56 -1.17 -8.15
C THR A 137 5.15 -2.57 -8.06
N PHE A 138 5.75 -2.90 -6.92
CA PHE A 138 6.36 -4.20 -6.69
C PHE A 138 5.34 -5.19 -6.15
N ILE A 139 5.33 -6.40 -6.72
CA ILE A 139 4.44 -7.48 -6.32
C ILE A 139 5.27 -8.67 -5.87
N SER A 140 5.04 -9.12 -4.65
CA SER A 140 5.78 -10.19 -4.00
C SER A 140 4.84 -11.16 -3.30
N ARG A 141 5.38 -12.27 -2.79
CA ARG A 141 4.65 -13.24 -1.96
C ARG A 141 3.38 -13.77 -2.61
N ILE A 142 3.41 -13.94 -3.94
CA ILE A 142 2.29 -14.47 -4.74
C ILE A 142 2.12 -15.96 -4.42
N ARG A 143 0.98 -16.32 -3.86
CA ARG A 143 0.67 -17.69 -3.45
C ARG A 143 -0.82 -17.95 -3.41
N LYS A 144 -1.24 -19.20 -3.57
CA LYS A 144 -2.64 -19.60 -3.35
C LYS A 144 -3.03 -19.37 -1.90
N ASP A 145 -4.29 -19.10 -1.67
CA ASP A 145 -4.90 -19.19 -0.36
C ASP A 145 -5.13 -20.66 0.00
N ASN A 146 -4.76 -21.04 1.22
CA ASN A 146 -4.91 -22.44 1.66
C ASN A 146 -6.35 -22.77 2.11
N THR A 147 -7.20 -21.74 2.25
CA THR A 147 -8.58 -21.88 2.75
C THR A 147 -9.62 -21.69 1.66
N ASN A 148 -9.21 -21.11 0.51
CA ASN A 148 -10.10 -20.87 -0.64
C ASN A 148 -9.35 -21.11 -1.94
N GLU A 149 -9.77 -22.14 -2.70
CA GLU A 149 -9.16 -22.52 -3.98
C GLU A 149 -9.23 -21.42 -5.05
N LYS A 150 -10.20 -20.51 -4.93
CA LYS A 150 -10.41 -19.37 -5.84
C LYS A 150 -9.71 -18.09 -5.38
N ALA A 151 -8.85 -18.17 -4.36
CA ALA A 151 -8.17 -16.99 -3.84
C ALA A 151 -6.66 -17.10 -3.88
N ILE A 152 -6.03 -15.90 -3.91
CA ILE A 152 -4.59 -15.72 -3.81
C ILE A 152 -4.25 -14.67 -2.74
N ASN A 153 -3.05 -14.76 -2.24
CA ASN A 153 -2.47 -13.72 -1.38
C ASN A 153 -1.29 -13.07 -2.10
N LEU A 154 -1.20 -11.75 -1.98
CA LEU A 154 -0.13 -10.92 -2.54
C LEU A 154 0.44 -10.00 -1.45
N TRP A 155 1.67 -9.58 -1.66
CA TRP A 155 2.29 -8.44 -0.98
C TRP A 155 2.66 -7.42 -2.04
N ILE A 156 2.08 -6.22 -1.96
CA ILE A 156 2.24 -5.15 -2.92
C ILE A 156 2.89 -3.97 -2.23
N VAL A 157 3.87 -3.34 -2.88
CA VAL A 157 4.58 -2.17 -2.34
C VAL A 157 4.83 -1.17 -3.46
N SER A 158 4.58 0.11 -3.20
CA SER A 158 4.95 1.19 -4.12
C SER A 158 5.31 2.47 -3.38
N ASP A 159 6.08 3.35 -4.02
CA ASP A 159 6.32 4.69 -3.53
C ASP A 159 5.04 5.53 -3.65
N ASN A 160 4.47 5.91 -2.50
CA ASN A 160 3.23 6.66 -2.44
C ASN A 160 3.36 8.12 -2.91
N LEU A 161 4.58 8.66 -2.96
CA LEU A 161 4.84 10.02 -3.44
C LEU A 161 5.06 10.07 -4.96
N LEU A 162 5.52 8.95 -5.55
CA LEU A 162 5.72 8.80 -6.99
C LEU A 162 4.54 8.07 -7.63
N ARG A 163 4.49 6.75 -7.56
CA ARG A 163 3.45 5.90 -8.17
C ARG A 163 2.05 6.23 -7.65
N GLY A 164 1.92 6.54 -6.37
CA GLY A 164 0.65 6.93 -5.75
C GLY A 164 0.24 8.38 -5.99
N ALA A 165 1.13 9.25 -6.52
CA ALA A 165 0.87 10.68 -6.65
C ALA A 165 1.49 11.28 -7.92
N ALA A 166 2.72 11.81 -7.84
CA ALA A 166 3.30 12.65 -8.89
C ALA A 166 3.47 11.90 -10.23
N LEU A 167 4.07 10.71 -10.21
CA LEU A 167 4.29 9.91 -11.41
C LEU A 167 2.96 9.48 -12.06
N ASN A 168 2.01 9.00 -11.25
CA ASN A 168 0.72 8.57 -11.74
C ASN A 168 -0.05 9.71 -12.44
N ALA A 169 0.04 10.94 -11.92
CA ALA A 169 -0.58 12.09 -12.55
C ALA A 169 0.01 12.37 -13.95
N VAL A 170 1.32 12.23 -14.11
CA VAL A 170 2.00 12.38 -15.41
C VAL A 170 1.60 11.27 -16.37
N GLU A 171 1.63 10.02 -15.95
CA GLU A 171 1.25 8.86 -16.78
C GLU A 171 -0.22 8.92 -17.23
N ILE A 172 -1.14 9.37 -16.37
CA ILE A 172 -2.54 9.61 -16.73
C ILE A 172 -2.63 10.69 -17.83
N ALA A 173 -1.88 11.78 -17.70
CA ALA A 173 -1.88 12.84 -18.71
C ALA A 173 -1.33 12.34 -20.05
N GLU A 174 -0.23 11.57 -20.03
CA GLU A 174 0.34 10.95 -21.25
C GLU A 174 -0.63 9.97 -21.91
N ALA A 175 -1.26 9.09 -21.12
CA ALA A 175 -2.25 8.15 -21.61
C ALA A 175 -3.45 8.87 -22.25
N TYR A 176 -3.92 9.95 -21.63
CA TYR A 176 -4.98 10.78 -22.15
C TYR A 176 -4.61 11.43 -23.49
N ILE A 177 -3.41 11.99 -23.61
CA ILE A 177 -2.91 12.60 -24.86
C ILE A 177 -2.84 11.53 -25.97
N LYS A 178 -2.25 10.35 -25.68
CA LYS A 178 -2.17 9.24 -26.65
C LYS A 178 -3.55 8.76 -27.11
N SER A 179 -4.55 8.79 -26.24
CA SER A 179 -5.93 8.37 -26.59
C SER A 179 -6.66 9.35 -27.53
N LYS A 180 -6.11 10.55 -27.76
CA LYS A 180 -6.68 11.59 -28.64
C LYS A 180 -6.01 11.66 -30.01
N GLN A 181 -4.93 10.93 -30.20
CA GLN A 181 -4.25 10.77 -31.50
C GLN A 181 -4.79 9.58 -32.26
#